data_cd43b0394125152897146fe9462f7d22
#
_entry.id   cd43b0394125152897146fe9462f7d22
#
_cell.length_a   1.000
_cell.length_b   1.000
_cell.length_c   1.000
_cell.angle_alpha   90.00
_cell.angle_beta   90.00
_cell.angle_gamma   90.00
#
_symmetry.space_group_name_H-M   'P 1'
#
loop_
_entity.id
_entity.type
_entity.pdbx_description
1 polymer ?
#
loop_
_entity_poly.entity_id
_entity_poly.type
_entity_poly.pdbx_seq_one_letter_code
_entity_poly.pdbx_strand_id
1 'polypeptide(L)'
;PLVIHVHATDFDRSRGNVNPTVYAIERRGMDEADHIMCVSELTRRTVIEKYGQDPSKVSTVHNAVEPLANPDEFEKHPRKDKLVTFLGRITMQKGPEYFVEAAARVLAKTDGVRFVMAGSGDMMNKMIDLVAQRGISDKFHFPGFMRGRQVQEVLADSDVYIMPSVSEPFGISPLEAMQVGCPSII
;
A
#
# COMPACT_ATOMS: atom_id res chain seq x y z
N PRO A 1 -15.87 -3.98 -28.42
CA PRO A 1 -14.55 -4.30 -27.87
C PRO A 1 -14.61 -4.41 -26.35
N LEU A 2 -13.87 -5.38 -25.79
CA LEU A 2 -13.70 -5.59 -24.38
C LEU A 2 -12.29 -5.13 -23.98
N VAL A 3 -12.19 -4.15 -23.07
CA VAL A 3 -10.91 -3.70 -22.52
C VAL A 3 -10.89 -4.03 -21.03
N ILE A 4 -9.81 -4.66 -20.57
CA ILE A 4 -9.61 -4.98 -19.16
C ILE A 4 -8.49 -4.09 -18.61
N HIS A 5 -8.72 -3.49 -17.43
CA HIS A 5 -7.69 -2.78 -16.69
C HIS A 5 -7.27 -3.59 -15.45
N VAL A 6 -6.02 -4.07 -15.46
CA VAL A 6 -5.47 -4.95 -14.42
C VAL A 6 -4.75 -4.11 -13.37
N HIS A 7 -5.37 -4.01 -12.19
CA HIS A 7 -4.81 -3.29 -11.03
C HIS A 7 -3.97 -4.18 -10.11
N ALA A 8 -4.29 -5.46 -10.04
CA ALA A 8 -3.55 -6.49 -9.33
C ALA A 8 -4.02 -7.86 -9.81
N THR A 9 -3.21 -8.87 -9.63
CA THR A 9 -3.51 -10.27 -9.91
C THR A 9 -3.53 -11.10 -8.63
N ASP A 10 -3.95 -12.36 -8.72
CA ASP A 10 -3.87 -13.27 -7.58
C ASP A 10 -2.42 -13.54 -7.15
N PHE A 11 -1.44 -13.44 -8.05
CA PHE A 11 -0.01 -13.50 -7.69
C PHE A 11 0.39 -12.45 -6.65
N ASP A 12 -0.16 -11.23 -6.75
CA ASP A 12 0.11 -10.15 -5.81
C ASP A 12 -0.53 -10.41 -4.45
N ARG A 13 -1.77 -10.92 -4.43
CA ARG A 13 -2.55 -11.13 -3.21
C ARG A 13 -2.11 -12.35 -2.42
N SER A 14 -1.65 -13.40 -3.11
CA SER A 14 -1.33 -14.71 -2.55
C SER A 14 0.17 -14.91 -2.24
N ARG A 15 1.02 -13.89 -2.43
CA ARG A 15 2.49 -14.02 -2.39
C ARG A 15 3.00 -15.13 -3.33
N GLY A 16 2.37 -15.29 -4.48
CA GLY A 16 2.73 -16.30 -5.47
C GLY A 16 2.10 -17.68 -5.27
N ASN A 17 1.38 -17.92 -4.16
CA ASN A 17 0.61 -19.16 -3.97
C ASN A 17 -0.79 -19.03 -4.56
N VAL A 18 -0.85 -19.01 -5.89
CA VAL A 18 -2.03 -18.66 -6.66
C VAL A 18 -3.15 -19.68 -6.50
N ASN A 19 -4.38 -19.22 -6.27
CA ASN A 19 -5.57 -20.07 -6.30
C ASN A 19 -5.90 -20.47 -7.74
N PRO A 20 -5.92 -21.78 -8.09
CA PRO A 20 -6.16 -22.22 -9.47
C PRO A 20 -7.46 -21.73 -10.07
N THR A 21 -8.51 -21.63 -9.26
CA THR A 21 -9.82 -21.15 -9.73
C THR A 21 -9.79 -19.65 -10.05
N VAL A 22 -9.17 -18.84 -9.18
CA VAL A 22 -9.01 -17.40 -9.41
C VAL A 22 -8.14 -17.16 -10.64
N TYR A 23 -7.02 -17.87 -10.75
CA TYR A 23 -6.15 -17.81 -11.93
C TYR A 23 -6.90 -18.11 -13.23
N ALA A 24 -7.72 -19.17 -13.23
CA ALA A 24 -8.49 -19.55 -14.42
C ALA A 24 -9.51 -18.49 -14.83
N ILE A 25 -10.14 -17.83 -13.85
CA ILE A 25 -11.11 -16.74 -14.10
C ILE A 25 -10.37 -15.50 -14.64
N GLU A 26 -9.28 -15.09 -13.99
CA GLU A 26 -8.46 -13.94 -14.43
C GLU A 26 -7.92 -14.18 -15.85
N ARG A 27 -7.37 -15.37 -16.11
CA ARG A 27 -6.83 -15.75 -17.42
C ARG A 27 -7.92 -15.71 -18.49
N ARG A 28 -9.09 -16.34 -18.23
CA ARG A 28 -10.19 -16.33 -19.19
C ARG A 28 -10.64 -14.91 -19.55
N GLY A 29 -10.77 -14.03 -18.55
CA GLY A 29 -11.09 -12.63 -18.80
C GLY A 29 -10.05 -11.96 -19.72
N MET A 30 -8.76 -12.22 -19.48
CA MET A 30 -7.68 -11.69 -20.31
C MET A 30 -7.67 -12.29 -21.72
N ASP A 31 -7.97 -13.59 -21.87
CA ASP A 31 -8.04 -14.26 -23.19
C ASP A 31 -9.15 -13.66 -24.08
N GLU A 32 -10.31 -13.34 -23.48
CA GLU A 32 -11.47 -12.75 -24.17
C GLU A 32 -11.33 -11.25 -24.45
N ALA A 33 -10.35 -10.57 -23.83
CA ALA A 33 -10.16 -9.14 -24.00
C ALA A 33 -9.52 -8.79 -25.36
N ASP A 34 -10.05 -7.76 -26.01
CA ASP A 34 -9.43 -7.15 -27.20
C ASP A 34 -8.15 -6.37 -26.83
N HIS A 35 -8.12 -5.79 -25.62
CA HIS A 35 -6.95 -5.07 -25.11
C HIS A 35 -6.87 -5.15 -23.56
N ILE A 36 -5.65 -5.17 -23.04
CA ILE A 36 -5.36 -5.23 -21.61
C ILE A 36 -4.48 -4.05 -21.22
N MET A 37 -4.96 -3.22 -20.30
CA MET A 37 -4.19 -2.16 -19.67
C MET A 37 -3.69 -2.63 -18.30
N CYS A 38 -2.42 -2.43 -18.01
CA CYS A 38 -1.80 -2.79 -16.73
C CYS A 38 -1.32 -1.52 -16.01
N VAL A 39 -1.50 -1.46 -14.70
CA VAL A 39 -1.13 -0.28 -13.89
C VAL A 39 0.37 -0.02 -13.81
N SER A 40 1.19 -1.00 -14.15
CA SER A 40 2.66 -0.88 -14.15
C SER A 40 3.31 -1.85 -15.12
N GLU A 41 4.60 -1.62 -15.41
CA GLU A 41 5.39 -2.56 -16.20
C GLU A 41 5.60 -3.90 -15.49
N LEU A 42 5.62 -3.91 -14.14
CA LEU A 42 5.62 -5.14 -13.35
C LEU A 42 4.36 -5.97 -13.61
N THR A 43 3.19 -5.34 -13.54
CA THR A 43 1.91 -6.01 -13.82
C THR A 43 1.83 -6.46 -15.27
N ARG A 44 2.32 -5.63 -16.22
CA ARG A 44 2.39 -5.98 -17.64
C ARG A 44 3.21 -7.26 -17.85
N ARG A 45 4.40 -7.34 -17.27
CA ARG A 45 5.24 -8.56 -17.32
C ARG A 45 4.53 -9.77 -16.73
N THR A 46 3.90 -9.63 -15.58
CA THR A 46 3.10 -10.70 -14.95
C THR A 46 1.99 -11.20 -15.88
N VAL A 47 1.26 -10.30 -16.53
CA VAL A 47 0.19 -10.64 -17.49
C VAL A 47 0.73 -11.40 -18.69
N ILE A 48 1.84 -10.96 -19.25
CA ILE A 48 2.47 -11.62 -20.40
C ILE A 48 3.08 -12.99 -19.99
N GLU A 49 3.89 -13.02 -18.96
CA GLU A 49 4.70 -14.19 -18.59
C GLU A 49 3.88 -15.25 -17.84
N LYS A 50 3.00 -14.85 -16.93
CA LYS A 50 2.27 -15.76 -16.05
C LYS A 50 0.90 -16.15 -16.60
N TYR A 51 0.24 -15.26 -17.32
CA TYR A 51 -1.06 -15.53 -17.94
C TYR A 51 -0.95 -15.87 -19.44
N GLY A 52 0.25 -15.76 -20.04
CA GLY A 52 0.51 -16.13 -21.42
C GLY A 52 -0.16 -15.21 -22.45
N GLN A 53 -0.35 -13.93 -22.11
CA GLN A 53 -1.02 -12.99 -23.00
C GLN A 53 -0.08 -12.45 -24.08
N ASP A 54 -0.64 -12.19 -25.28
CA ASP A 54 0.09 -11.59 -26.39
C ASP A 54 0.57 -10.17 -26.01
N PRO A 55 1.89 -9.88 -26.06
CA PRO A 55 2.42 -8.55 -25.74
C PRO A 55 1.81 -7.41 -26.57
N SER A 56 1.33 -7.71 -27.79
CA SER A 56 0.76 -6.69 -28.68
C SER A 56 -0.58 -6.14 -28.22
N LYS A 57 -1.33 -6.91 -27.40
CA LYS A 57 -2.59 -6.45 -26.81
C LYS A 57 -2.46 -5.95 -25.37
N VAL A 58 -1.23 -5.91 -24.81
CA VAL A 58 -1.01 -5.50 -23.42
C VAL A 58 -0.20 -4.21 -23.36
N SER A 59 -0.76 -3.17 -22.77
CA SER A 59 -0.11 -1.88 -22.55
C SER A 59 -0.01 -1.52 -21.07
N THR A 60 0.96 -0.66 -20.73
CA THR A 60 1.08 -0.06 -19.41
C THR A 60 0.39 1.31 -19.39
N VAL A 61 -0.53 1.50 -18.45
CA VAL A 61 -1.18 2.79 -18.17
C VAL A 61 -1.13 2.99 -16.65
N HIS A 62 -0.24 3.85 -16.21
CA HIS A 62 -0.03 4.10 -14.79
C HIS A 62 -1.27 4.72 -14.13
N ASN A 63 -1.52 4.34 -12.87
CA ASN A 63 -2.45 5.08 -12.03
C ASN A 63 -1.89 6.48 -11.74
N ALA A 64 -2.78 7.37 -11.32
CA ALA A 64 -2.45 8.72 -10.89
C ALA A 64 -3.27 9.08 -9.65
N VAL A 65 -2.91 10.16 -9.01
CA VAL A 65 -3.70 10.84 -7.99
C VAL A 65 -4.12 12.21 -8.53
N GLU A 66 -5.32 12.66 -8.18
CA GLU A 66 -5.73 14.02 -8.49
C GLU A 66 -4.84 15.01 -7.72
N PRO A 67 -4.28 16.03 -8.38
CA PRO A 67 -3.53 17.07 -7.67
C PRO A 67 -4.41 17.74 -6.62
N LEU A 68 -3.84 17.99 -5.44
CA LEU A 68 -4.53 18.79 -4.42
C LEU A 68 -4.70 20.23 -4.92
N ALA A 69 -5.90 20.77 -4.79
CA ALA A 69 -6.19 22.15 -5.21
C ALA A 69 -5.36 23.17 -4.41
N ASN A 70 -5.11 22.88 -3.14
CA ASN A 70 -4.30 23.69 -2.25
C ASN A 70 -3.50 22.78 -1.30
N PRO A 71 -2.28 22.34 -1.66
CA PRO A 71 -1.44 21.50 -0.79
C PRO A 71 -1.09 22.17 0.53
N ASP A 72 -0.96 23.51 0.53
CA ASP A 72 -0.55 24.30 1.71
C ASP A 72 -1.64 24.36 2.82
N GLU A 73 -2.86 23.90 2.54
CA GLU A 73 -3.89 23.76 3.56
C GLU A 73 -3.67 22.59 4.53
N PHE A 74 -2.74 21.69 4.20
CA PHE A 74 -2.36 20.56 5.03
C PHE A 74 -1.04 20.85 5.76
N GLU A 75 -1.14 21.73 6.77
CA GLU A 75 0.02 22.07 7.59
C GLU A 75 0.35 20.98 8.60
N LYS A 76 1.64 20.76 8.79
CA LYS A 76 2.14 19.85 9.81
C LYS A 76 1.99 20.44 11.20
N HIS A 77 1.28 19.75 12.08
CA HIS A 77 1.12 20.20 13.45
C HIS A 77 2.42 20.03 14.25
N PRO A 78 2.81 21.04 15.06
CA PRO A 78 3.98 20.94 15.93
C PRO A 78 3.84 19.76 16.92
N ARG A 79 4.84 18.91 16.99
CA ARG A 79 4.87 17.75 17.90
C ARG A 79 6.26 17.55 18.49
N LYS A 80 6.29 16.97 19.68
CA LYS A 80 7.54 16.59 20.34
C LYS A 80 8.14 15.36 19.67
N ASP A 81 7.29 14.35 19.40
CA ASP A 81 7.71 13.07 18.84
C ASP A 81 7.59 13.08 17.31
N LYS A 82 8.51 12.41 16.63
CA LYS A 82 8.43 12.14 15.20
C LYS A 82 7.32 11.13 14.92
N LEU A 83 6.59 11.30 13.82
CA LEU A 83 5.51 10.43 13.41
C LEU A 83 5.88 9.62 12.18
N VAL A 84 5.81 8.30 12.31
CA VAL A 84 6.02 7.35 11.22
C VAL A 84 4.69 6.66 10.92
N THR A 85 4.25 6.71 9.68
CA THR A 85 2.91 6.25 9.29
C THR A 85 2.95 5.11 8.27
N PHE A 86 2.18 4.07 8.53
CA PHE A 86 1.70 3.08 7.58
C PHE A 86 0.25 3.44 7.22
N LEU A 87 -0.07 3.46 5.94
CA LEU A 87 -1.42 3.70 5.45
C LEU A 87 -1.80 2.67 4.39
N GLY A 88 -2.88 1.93 4.60
CA GLY A 88 -3.36 0.98 3.63
C GLY A 88 -4.18 -0.16 4.22
N ARG A 89 -4.51 -1.15 3.39
CA ARG A 89 -5.16 -2.37 3.87
C ARG A 89 -4.21 -3.14 4.79
N ILE A 90 -4.68 -3.54 5.96
CA ILE A 90 -3.89 -4.31 6.92
C ILE A 90 -4.04 -5.80 6.59
N THR A 91 -3.36 -6.21 5.52
CA THR A 91 -3.40 -7.55 4.93
C THR A 91 -1.98 -8.06 4.68
N MET A 92 -1.83 -9.35 4.47
CA MET A 92 -0.55 -10.00 4.20
C MET A 92 0.23 -9.37 3.03
N GLN A 93 -0.47 -8.94 1.98
CA GLN A 93 0.14 -8.29 0.82
C GLN A 93 0.87 -7.00 1.18
N LYS A 94 0.32 -6.22 2.13
CA LYS A 94 0.85 -4.91 2.55
C LYS A 94 1.96 -5.00 3.60
N GLY A 95 2.25 -6.19 4.13
CA GLY A 95 3.36 -6.43 5.04
C GLY A 95 3.31 -5.66 6.36
N PRO A 96 2.15 -5.52 7.03
CA PRO A 96 2.04 -4.71 8.24
C PRO A 96 2.93 -5.23 9.37
N GLU A 97 3.22 -6.53 9.39
CA GLU A 97 4.15 -7.14 10.34
C GLU A 97 5.57 -6.57 10.24
N TYR A 98 6.03 -6.26 9.02
CA TYR A 98 7.34 -5.64 8.82
C TYR A 98 7.40 -4.21 9.36
N PHE A 99 6.29 -3.49 9.28
CA PHE A 99 6.17 -2.16 9.90
C PHE A 99 6.32 -2.23 11.43
N VAL A 100 5.64 -3.18 12.09
CA VAL A 100 5.73 -3.37 13.55
C VAL A 100 7.15 -3.80 13.95
N GLU A 101 7.78 -4.72 13.23
CA GLU A 101 9.15 -5.14 13.50
C GLU A 101 10.18 -4.01 13.29
N ALA A 102 9.98 -3.20 12.25
CA ALA A 102 10.81 -2.01 12.04
C ALA A 102 10.65 -1.00 13.17
N ALA A 103 9.42 -0.76 13.63
CA ALA A 103 9.13 0.12 14.75
C ALA A 103 9.82 -0.34 16.03
N ALA A 104 9.76 -1.63 16.35
CA ALA A 104 10.43 -2.19 17.52
C ALA A 104 11.96 -1.98 17.46
N ARG A 105 12.55 -2.15 16.27
CA ARG A 105 14.01 -1.91 16.06
C ARG A 105 14.39 -0.43 16.17
N VAL A 106 13.54 0.47 15.74
CA VAL A 106 13.74 1.93 15.86
C VAL A 106 13.66 2.33 17.33
N LEU A 107 12.62 1.90 18.05
CA LEU A 107 12.41 2.23 19.46
C LEU A 107 13.47 1.64 20.38
N ALA A 108 14.15 0.57 19.98
CA ALA A 108 15.32 0.05 20.70
C ALA A 108 16.56 0.96 20.58
N LYS A 109 16.56 1.93 19.65
CA LYS A 109 17.71 2.81 19.38
C LYS A 109 17.44 4.28 19.70
N THR A 110 16.19 4.70 19.72
CA THR A 110 15.82 6.11 19.91
C THR A 110 14.46 6.23 20.54
N ASP A 111 14.30 7.24 21.41
CA ASP A 111 13.04 7.71 21.92
C ASP A 111 12.45 8.81 21.01
N GLY A 112 11.26 9.29 21.33
CA GLY A 112 10.66 10.44 20.61
C GLY A 112 10.15 10.09 19.21
N VAL A 113 9.78 8.83 18.99
CA VAL A 113 9.11 8.36 17.77
C VAL A 113 7.77 7.71 18.13
N ARG A 114 6.75 8.00 17.36
CA ARG A 114 5.43 7.35 17.41
C ARG A 114 5.07 6.77 16.06
N PHE A 115 4.25 5.75 16.09
CA PHE A 115 3.84 5.00 14.90
C PHE A 115 2.32 5.04 14.75
N VAL A 116 1.86 5.28 13.53
CA VAL A 116 0.46 5.18 13.15
C VAL A 116 0.30 4.06 12.14
N MET A 117 -0.62 3.14 12.41
CA MET A 117 -1.05 2.13 11.45
C MET A 117 -2.51 2.41 11.07
N ALA A 118 -2.69 3.19 10.00
CA ALA A 118 -3.99 3.60 9.49
C ALA A 118 -4.51 2.63 8.43
N GLY A 119 -5.74 2.17 8.62
CA GLY A 119 -6.39 1.25 7.70
C GLY A 119 -7.24 0.21 8.40
N SER A 120 -7.67 -0.78 7.63
CA SER A 120 -8.41 -1.95 8.12
C SER A 120 -8.02 -3.20 7.33
N GLY A 121 -8.26 -4.37 7.88
CA GLY A 121 -7.97 -5.64 7.23
C GLY A 121 -7.99 -6.82 8.19
N ASP A 122 -7.85 -8.01 7.64
CA ASP A 122 -7.89 -9.29 8.36
C ASP A 122 -6.73 -9.47 9.36
N MET A 123 -5.64 -8.72 9.19
CA MET A 123 -4.50 -8.78 10.10
C MET A 123 -4.53 -7.74 11.22
N MET A 124 -5.57 -6.89 11.35
CA MET A 124 -5.62 -5.83 12.36
C MET A 124 -5.39 -6.37 13.78
N ASN A 125 -6.17 -7.35 14.22
CA ASN A 125 -6.05 -7.92 15.57
C ASN A 125 -4.65 -8.51 15.80
N LYS A 126 -4.13 -9.24 14.80
CA LYS A 126 -2.77 -9.78 14.85
C LYS A 126 -1.71 -8.68 15.02
N MET A 127 -1.88 -7.52 14.40
CA MET A 127 -0.93 -6.39 14.54
C MET A 127 -1.02 -5.76 15.94
N ILE A 128 -2.21 -5.61 16.48
CA ILE A 128 -2.42 -5.14 17.87
C ILE A 128 -1.71 -6.06 18.85
N ASP A 129 -1.93 -7.38 18.70
CA ASP A 129 -1.28 -8.39 19.55
C ASP A 129 0.25 -8.36 19.40
N LEU A 130 0.76 -8.24 18.18
CA LEU A 130 2.20 -8.16 17.92
C LEU A 130 2.83 -6.91 18.56
N VAL A 131 2.19 -5.76 18.46
CA VAL A 131 2.61 -4.51 19.10
C VAL A 131 2.67 -4.67 20.63
N ALA A 132 1.66 -5.34 21.22
CA ALA A 132 1.64 -5.64 22.66
C ALA A 132 2.76 -6.62 23.06
N GLN A 133 2.99 -7.68 22.28
CA GLN A 133 4.07 -8.65 22.48
C GLN A 133 5.47 -7.98 22.40
N ARG A 134 5.63 -6.96 21.56
CA ARG A 134 6.88 -6.20 21.45
C ARG A 134 7.04 -5.15 22.57
N GLY A 135 6.02 -4.93 23.42
CA GLY A 135 6.06 -3.98 24.52
C GLY A 135 6.08 -2.51 24.09
N ILE A 136 5.52 -2.20 22.92
CA ILE A 136 5.56 -0.85 22.31
C ILE A 136 4.16 -0.25 22.11
N SER A 137 3.17 -0.71 22.83
CA SER A 137 1.77 -0.28 22.67
C SER A 137 1.56 1.21 22.93
N ASP A 138 2.30 1.82 23.84
CA ASP A 138 2.26 3.24 24.16
C ASP A 138 2.79 4.15 23.04
N LYS A 139 3.50 3.57 22.08
CA LYS A 139 4.08 4.26 20.90
C LYS A 139 3.27 4.05 19.63
N PHE A 140 2.25 3.20 19.65
CA PHE A 140 1.41 2.90 18.49
C PHE A 140 0.01 3.50 18.60
N HIS A 141 -0.49 3.98 17.46
CA HIS A 141 -1.87 4.41 17.29
C HIS A 141 -2.51 3.70 16.09
N PHE A 142 -3.71 3.17 16.30
CA PHE A 142 -4.52 2.49 15.29
C PHE A 142 -5.83 3.27 15.07
N PRO A 143 -5.85 4.29 14.20
CA PRO A 143 -7.04 5.13 13.99
C PRO A 143 -8.16 4.41 13.23
N GLY A 144 -7.88 3.22 12.66
CA GLY A 144 -8.82 2.52 11.79
C GLY A 144 -8.77 3.00 10.35
N PHE A 145 -9.85 2.75 9.61
CA PHE A 145 -9.95 3.12 8.20
C PHE A 145 -10.12 4.63 8.03
N MET A 146 -9.33 5.21 7.14
CA MET A 146 -9.35 6.64 6.79
C MET A 146 -9.68 6.84 5.31
N ARG A 147 -10.30 7.98 4.98
CA ARG A 147 -10.61 8.35 3.59
C ARG A 147 -10.61 9.88 3.40
N GLY A 148 -10.43 10.28 2.13
CA GLY A 148 -10.48 11.68 1.74
C GLY A 148 -9.52 12.53 2.57
N ARG A 149 -9.99 13.67 3.07
CA ARG A 149 -9.18 14.65 3.84
C ARG A 149 -8.39 14.04 5.01
N GLN A 150 -8.93 13.03 5.70
CA GLN A 150 -8.22 12.36 6.80
C GLN A 150 -6.90 11.71 6.37
N VAL A 151 -6.84 11.21 5.11
CA VAL A 151 -5.61 10.63 4.53
C VAL A 151 -4.55 11.71 4.36
N GLN A 152 -4.93 12.84 3.76
CA GLN A 152 -4.01 13.96 3.58
C GLN A 152 -3.52 14.52 4.94
N GLU A 153 -4.42 14.69 5.90
CA GLU A 153 -4.09 15.20 7.25
C GLU A 153 -3.08 14.29 7.97
N VAL A 154 -3.30 12.98 8.01
CA VAL A 154 -2.36 12.06 8.68
C VAL A 154 -1.01 11.99 7.97
N LEU A 155 -1.00 12.08 6.62
CA LEU A 155 0.24 12.09 5.85
C LEU A 155 1.00 13.39 5.98
N ALA A 156 0.33 14.56 5.95
CA ALA A 156 0.94 15.87 6.17
C ALA A 156 1.57 15.95 7.57
N ASP A 157 0.90 15.36 8.54
CA ASP A 157 1.40 15.25 9.89
C ASP A 157 2.60 14.31 10.03
N SER A 158 2.79 13.39 9.13
CA SER A 158 3.85 12.38 9.21
C SER A 158 5.23 12.94 8.88
N ASP A 159 6.27 12.48 9.58
CA ASP A 159 7.66 12.74 9.24
C ASP A 159 8.17 11.76 8.17
N VAL A 160 7.61 10.54 8.16
CA VAL A 160 7.92 9.50 7.18
C VAL A 160 6.69 8.62 6.97
N TYR A 161 6.36 8.36 5.71
CA TYR A 161 5.44 7.30 5.32
C TYR A 161 6.21 6.03 4.95
N ILE A 162 5.76 4.86 5.40
CA ILE A 162 6.39 3.57 5.09
C ILE A 162 5.38 2.63 4.44
N MET A 163 5.74 2.10 3.27
CA MET A 163 4.98 1.09 2.55
C MET A 163 5.79 -0.22 2.45
N PRO A 164 5.71 -1.12 3.44
CA PRO A 164 6.50 -2.35 3.46
C PRO A 164 5.82 -3.48 2.69
N SER A 165 5.13 -3.16 1.61
CA SER A 165 4.37 -4.13 0.81
C SER A 165 5.26 -5.25 0.28
N VAL A 166 4.80 -6.48 0.40
CA VAL A 166 5.48 -7.66 -0.16
C VAL A 166 5.29 -7.72 -1.68
N SER A 167 4.14 -7.25 -2.14
CA SER A 167 3.82 -7.07 -3.56
C SER A 167 3.00 -5.79 -3.72
N GLU A 168 3.48 -4.88 -4.55
CA GLU A 168 2.80 -3.63 -4.84
C GLU A 168 2.78 -3.38 -6.36
N PRO A 169 1.66 -3.63 -7.02
CA PRO A 169 1.55 -3.43 -8.46
C PRO A 169 1.83 -2.00 -8.92
N PHE A 170 1.44 -1.00 -8.10
CA PHE A 170 1.68 0.42 -8.43
C PHE A 170 2.02 1.27 -7.21
N GLY A 171 1.13 1.30 -6.18
CA GLY A 171 1.32 2.12 -4.98
C GLY A 171 0.77 3.55 -5.12
N ILE A 172 -0.53 3.74 -4.86
CA ILE A 172 -1.15 5.08 -4.85
C ILE A 172 -0.75 5.85 -3.60
N SER A 173 -0.69 5.20 -2.45
CA SER A 173 -0.43 5.88 -1.16
C SER A 173 0.93 6.61 -1.08
N PRO A 174 2.03 6.16 -1.70
CA PRO A 174 3.24 6.99 -1.81
C PRO A 174 3.02 8.30 -2.57
N LEU A 175 2.18 8.29 -3.62
CA LEU A 175 1.86 9.50 -4.37
C LEU A 175 1.03 10.47 -3.52
N GLU A 176 0.08 9.94 -2.73
CA GLU A 176 -0.70 10.74 -1.77
C GLU A 176 0.22 11.36 -0.70
N ALA A 177 1.22 10.63 -0.21
CA ALA A 177 2.21 11.14 0.73
C ALA A 177 3.06 12.26 0.11
N MET A 178 3.50 12.08 -1.13
CA MET A 178 4.30 13.08 -1.86
C MET A 178 3.53 14.37 -2.11
N GLN A 179 2.21 14.31 -2.34
CA GLN A 179 1.38 15.51 -2.55
C GLN A 179 1.36 16.47 -1.35
N VAL A 180 1.51 15.94 -0.14
CA VAL A 180 1.57 16.72 1.11
C VAL A 180 2.99 16.86 1.66
N GLY A 181 4.02 16.55 0.85
CA GLY A 181 5.41 16.71 1.23
C GLY A 181 5.94 15.67 2.23
N CYS A 182 5.24 14.54 2.44
CA CYS A 182 5.68 13.49 3.34
C CYS A 182 6.68 12.56 2.64
N PRO A 183 7.94 12.43 3.14
CA PRO A 183 8.91 11.48 2.61
C PRO A 183 8.41 10.04 2.71
N SER A 184 8.67 9.24 1.67
CA SER A 184 8.20 7.86 1.58
C SER A 184 9.36 6.87 1.49
N ILE A 185 9.26 5.77 2.25
CA ILE A 185 10.11 4.58 2.15
C ILE A 185 9.25 3.46 1.58
N ILE A 186 9.71 2.87 0.45
CA ILE A 186 8.99 1.82 -0.28
C ILE A 186 9.92 0.65 -0.60
#